data_815ac1b6248c8137e79e457245b9249c
#
_entry.id   815ac1b6248c8137e79e457245b9249c
#
_cell.length_a   1.000
_cell.length_b   1.000
_cell.length_c   1.000
_cell.angle_alpha   90.00
_cell.angle_beta   90.00
_cell.angle_gamma   90.00
#
_symmetry.space_group_name_H-M   'P 1'
#
loop_
_entity.id
_entity.type
_entity.pdbx_description
1 polymer ?
#
loop_
_entity_poly.entity_id
_entity_poly.type
_entity_poly.pdbx_seq_one_letter_code
_entity_poly.pdbx_strand_id
1 'polypeptide(L)'
;MDCKRIGMGAALYLPVNVPGALLAMGDLHAVMGDGEVCVCGAEIAGEVTVRVTVVKGQPLPLPFLVTGEHAMAIYSDEGLDAAAQGATLRMRAFLMDQAKLAAHEAGMLLSLAGDLRICQAVDPNKTCRMELPLSILRDCGYEFP
;
A
#
# COMPACT_ATOMS: atom_id res chain seq x y z
N MET A 1 -7.11 -4.15 6.89
CA MET A 1 -6.07 -3.74 5.92
C MET A 1 -4.81 -4.58 6.13
N ASP A 2 -5.03 -5.86 6.27
CA ASP A 2 -3.96 -6.80 6.59
C ASP A 2 -3.03 -6.94 5.39
N CYS A 3 -1.76 -6.64 5.58
CA CYS A 3 -0.78 -6.63 4.50
C CYS A 3 0.59 -7.03 5.05
N LYS A 4 1.10 -8.17 4.62
CA LYS A 4 2.39 -8.70 5.05
C LYS A 4 3.60 -7.79 4.78
N ARG A 5 3.42 -6.75 3.97
CA ARG A 5 4.47 -5.76 3.68
C ARG A 5 4.58 -4.65 4.74
N ILE A 6 3.61 -4.58 5.67
CA ILE A 6 3.67 -3.67 6.82
C ILE A 6 4.57 -4.32 7.87
N GLY A 7 5.85 -4.05 7.79
CA GLY A 7 6.87 -4.64 8.63
C GLY A 7 8.01 -3.67 8.96
N MET A 8 9.08 -4.21 9.51
CA MET A 8 10.25 -3.42 9.90
C MET A 8 10.81 -2.61 8.72
N GLY A 9 11.03 -1.31 8.93
CA GLY A 9 11.56 -0.40 7.90
C GLY A 9 10.53 0.08 6.88
N ALA A 10 9.26 -0.33 6.99
CA ALA A 10 8.20 0.17 6.12
C ALA A 10 7.68 1.53 6.60
N ALA A 11 7.32 2.41 5.66
CA ALA A 11 6.61 3.65 5.90
C ALA A 11 5.18 3.52 5.39
N LEU A 12 4.21 3.52 6.32
CA LEU A 12 2.79 3.46 6.00
C LEU A 12 2.17 4.86 6.12
N TYR A 13 1.60 5.34 5.02
CA TYR A 13 0.90 6.62 4.95
C TYR A 13 -0.60 6.38 5.08
N LEU A 14 -1.21 7.01 6.07
CA LEU A 14 -2.63 6.90 6.40
C LEU A 14 -3.30 8.28 6.38
N PRO A 15 -4.61 8.36 6.07
CA PRO A 15 -5.33 9.62 6.19
C PRO A 15 -5.53 9.97 7.67
N VAL A 16 -5.44 11.27 7.99
CA VAL A 16 -5.86 11.80 9.29
C VAL A 16 -7.31 12.27 9.17
N ASN A 17 -8.23 11.47 9.68
CA ASN A 17 -9.67 11.71 9.53
C ASN A 17 -10.29 12.52 10.69
N VAL A 18 -9.58 12.60 11.83
CA VAL A 18 -10.07 13.27 13.05
C VAL A 18 -8.95 14.04 13.74
N PRO A 19 -9.25 15.09 14.52
CA PRO A 19 -8.26 15.75 15.36
C PRO A 19 -7.56 14.76 16.30
N GLY A 20 -6.23 14.89 16.43
CA GLY A 20 -5.42 13.98 17.24
C GLY A 20 -5.07 12.65 16.55
N ALA A 21 -5.51 12.42 15.31
CA ALA A 21 -5.29 11.24 14.47
C ALA A 21 -5.75 9.91 15.08
N LEU A 22 -5.60 9.70 16.38
CA LEU A 22 -6.03 8.51 17.14
C LEU A 22 -5.49 7.20 16.55
N LEU A 23 -4.17 7.15 16.36
CA LEU A 23 -3.51 5.96 15.81
C LEU A 23 -3.77 4.74 16.72
N ALA A 24 -4.29 3.67 16.11
CA ALA A 24 -4.43 2.36 16.73
C ALA A 24 -3.72 1.32 15.85
N MET A 25 -3.10 0.35 16.48
CA MET A 25 -2.45 -0.78 15.79
C MET A 25 -2.49 -2.02 16.67
N GLY A 26 -2.47 -3.18 16.03
CA GLY A 26 -2.51 -4.48 16.67
C GLY A 26 -2.33 -5.56 15.61
N ASP A 27 -2.77 -6.78 15.92
CA ASP A 27 -2.82 -7.88 14.97
C ASP A 27 -1.43 -8.24 14.42
N LEU A 28 -0.56 -8.69 15.32
CA LEU A 28 0.81 -9.02 14.99
C LEU A 28 0.94 -10.46 14.47
N HIS A 29 1.44 -10.59 13.27
CA HIS A 29 1.71 -11.89 12.66
C HIS A 29 3.21 -12.17 12.59
N ALA A 30 3.65 -13.30 13.11
CA ALA A 30 5.01 -13.78 12.91
C ALA A 30 5.26 -14.13 11.44
N VAL A 31 4.26 -14.67 10.76
CA VAL A 31 4.25 -15.01 9.34
C VAL A 31 2.83 -14.83 8.78
N MET A 32 2.75 -14.23 7.61
CA MET A 32 1.51 -14.12 6.85
C MET A 32 1.81 -14.29 5.34
N GLY A 33 1.01 -15.10 4.66
CA GLY A 33 1.02 -15.22 3.20
C GLY A 33 0.09 -14.20 2.55
N ASP A 34 0.32 -13.88 1.27
CA ASP A 34 -0.65 -13.12 0.48
C ASP A 34 -1.96 -13.91 0.36
N GLY A 35 -3.08 -13.20 0.51
CA GLY A 35 -4.43 -13.76 0.51
C GLY A 35 -4.98 -14.10 1.88
N GLU A 36 -4.12 -14.34 2.90
CA GLU A 36 -4.53 -14.69 4.27
C GLU A 36 -5.64 -15.76 4.34
N VAL A 37 -5.49 -16.79 3.53
CA VAL A 37 -6.56 -17.67 3.07
C VAL A 37 -7.31 -18.44 4.17
N CYS A 38 -6.77 -18.54 5.39
CA CYS A 38 -7.42 -19.13 6.55
C CYS A 38 -7.96 -18.11 7.56
N VAL A 39 -8.12 -16.84 7.16
CA VAL A 39 -8.61 -15.73 8.00
C VAL A 39 -7.62 -15.33 9.12
N CYS A 40 -6.43 -15.87 9.15
CA CYS A 40 -5.40 -15.55 10.11
C CYS A 40 -4.01 -15.82 9.55
N GLY A 41 -3.02 -15.07 10.02
CA GLY A 41 -1.63 -15.41 9.90
C GLY A 41 -1.17 -16.30 11.06
N ALA A 42 0.12 -16.37 11.30
CA ALA A 42 0.66 -16.95 12.53
C ALA A 42 0.65 -15.87 13.64
N GLU A 43 -0.43 -15.86 14.40
CA GLU A 43 -0.67 -14.89 15.47
C GLU A 43 0.41 -14.94 16.53
N ILE A 44 0.88 -13.77 16.98
CA ILE A 44 1.93 -13.66 17.99
C ILE A 44 1.74 -12.43 18.88
N ALA A 45 2.05 -12.57 20.15
CA ALA A 45 2.24 -11.43 21.03
C ALA A 45 3.60 -10.76 20.70
N GLY A 46 3.64 -9.44 20.70
CA GLY A 46 4.87 -8.71 20.42
C GLY A 46 4.78 -7.24 20.75
N GLU A 47 5.84 -6.52 20.43
CA GLU A 47 5.95 -5.08 20.61
C GLU A 47 6.25 -4.41 19.27
N VAL A 48 5.66 -3.25 19.03
CA VAL A 48 5.89 -2.45 17.83
C VAL A 48 6.42 -1.08 18.23
N THR A 49 7.57 -0.71 17.68
CA THR A 49 8.12 0.63 17.79
C THR A 49 7.89 1.39 16.49
N VAL A 50 7.18 2.51 16.56
CA VAL A 50 6.87 3.34 15.40
C VAL A 50 7.41 4.76 15.57
N ARG A 51 7.80 5.38 14.44
CA ARG A 51 8.02 6.82 14.35
C ARG A 51 6.81 7.42 13.66
N VAL A 52 6.13 8.34 14.32
CA VAL A 52 4.96 9.02 13.76
C VAL A 52 5.35 10.42 13.31
N THR A 53 5.00 10.77 12.07
CA THR A 53 5.23 12.09 11.50
C THR A 53 3.96 12.55 10.79
N VAL A 54 3.57 13.80 10.96
CA VAL A 54 2.45 14.40 10.22
C VAL A 54 3.00 15.02 8.93
N VAL A 55 2.59 14.47 7.80
CA VAL A 55 2.94 15.00 6.48
C VAL A 55 1.80 15.89 5.99
N LYS A 56 2.10 17.14 5.63
CA LYS A 56 1.13 18.12 5.11
C LYS A 56 1.40 18.40 3.64
N GLY A 57 0.33 18.51 2.85
CA GLY A 57 0.42 18.98 1.48
C GLY A 57 1.01 17.97 0.47
N GLN A 58 1.14 16.69 0.84
CA GLN A 58 1.52 15.64 -0.12
C GLN A 58 0.29 14.85 -0.56
N PRO A 59 -0.09 14.89 -1.83
CA PRO A 59 -1.21 14.14 -2.35
C PRO A 59 -0.80 12.70 -2.66
N LEU A 60 -0.73 11.84 -1.64
CA LEU A 60 -0.60 10.39 -1.84
C LEU A 60 -1.99 9.73 -1.90
N PRO A 61 -2.20 8.73 -2.75
CA PRO A 61 -3.46 7.97 -2.79
C PRO A 61 -3.50 6.98 -1.61
N LEU A 62 -4.01 7.43 -0.46
CA LEU A 62 -3.98 6.72 0.81
C LEU A 62 -5.02 5.58 0.91
N PRO A 63 -4.71 4.46 1.58
CA PRO A 63 -3.42 4.12 2.20
C PRO A 63 -2.33 3.88 1.18
N PHE A 64 -1.09 4.28 1.52
CA PHE A 64 0.08 4.07 0.67
C PHE A 64 1.24 3.53 1.51
N LEU A 65 1.97 2.57 0.98
CA LEU A 65 3.04 1.89 1.71
C LEU A 65 4.34 1.96 0.91
N VAL A 66 5.42 2.26 1.58
CA VAL A 66 6.78 2.27 0.99
C VAL A 66 7.68 1.39 1.82
N THR A 67 8.40 0.49 1.18
CA THR A 67 9.48 -0.32 1.76
C THR A 67 10.81 0.09 1.17
N GLY A 68 11.91 -0.56 1.55
CA GLY A 68 13.22 -0.31 0.93
C GLY A 68 13.29 -0.64 -0.57
N GLU A 69 12.33 -1.39 -1.09
CA GLU A 69 12.36 -1.88 -2.48
C GLU A 69 11.16 -1.44 -3.32
N HIS A 70 9.99 -1.26 -2.71
CA HIS A 70 8.73 -1.03 -3.44
C HIS A 70 7.91 0.11 -2.85
N ALA A 71 7.18 0.78 -3.72
CA ALA A 71 6.04 1.62 -3.40
C ALA A 71 4.75 0.87 -3.70
N MET A 72 3.74 1.01 -2.85
CA MET A 72 2.50 0.23 -2.95
C MET A 72 1.28 1.11 -2.67
N ALA A 73 0.34 1.11 -3.61
CA ALA A 73 -0.99 1.66 -3.39
C ALA A 73 -1.92 0.55 -2.90
N ILE A 74 -2.59 0.76 -1.78
CA ILE A 74 -3.49 -0.21 -1.15
C ILE A 74 -4.94 0.23 -1.33
N TYR A 75 -5.81 -0.71 -1.63
CA TYR A 75 -7.25 -0.46 -1.71
C TYR A 75 -8.05 -1.65 -1.19
N SER A 76 -9.13 -1.35 -0.48
CA SER A 76 -10.06 -2.36 0.04
C SER A 76 -11.46 -2.13 -0.49
N ASP A 77 -12.16 -3.21 -0.83
CA ASP A 77 -13.55 -3.19 -1.31
C ASP A 77 -14.24 -4.53 -0.98
N GLU A 78 -15.57 -4.56 -0.98
CA GLU A 78 -16.33 -5.81 -0.78
C GLU A 78 -16.03 -6.85 -1.86
N GLY A 79 -15.82 -6.40 -3.10
CA GLY A 79 -15.45 -7.25 -4.23
C GLY A 79 -13.94 -7.29 -4.47
N LEU A 80 -13.37 -8.47 -4.67
CA LEU A 80 -11.95 -8.62 -4.96
C LEU A 80 -11.54 -7.90 -6.26
N ASP A 81 -12.38 -7.98 -7.29
CA ASP A 81 -12.13 -7.29 -8.57
C ASP A 81 -12.11 -5.77 -8.40
N ALA A 82 -13.04 -5.24 -7.59
CA ALA A 82 -13.09 -3.82 -7.26
C ALA A 82 -11.87 -3.39 -6.44
N ALA A 83 -11.44 -4.21 -5.48
CA ALA A 83 -10.22 -3.96 -4.71
C ALA A 83 -8.98 -3.94 -5.60
N ALA A 84 -8.86 -4.88 -6.54
CA ALA A 84 -7.76 -4.96 -7.50
C ALA A 84 -7.74 -3.75 -8.44
N GLN A 85 -8.89 -3.39 -8.99
CA GLN A 85 -9.04 -2.20 -9.85
C GLN A 85 -8.71 -0.92 -9.08
N GLY A 86 -9.21 -0.78 -7.84
CA GLY A 86 -8.97 0.38 -7.01
C GLY A 86 -7.49 0.57 -6.66
N ALA A 87 -6.76 -0.48 -6.31
CA ALA A 87 -5.32 -0.45 -6.07
C ALA A 87 -4.55 0.00 -7.32
N THR A 88 -4.92 -0.55 -8.49
CA THR A 88 -4.32 -0.20 -9.79
C THR A 88 -4.56 1.27 -10.15
N LEU A 89 -5.81 1.76 -10.02
CA LEU A 89 -6.15 3.14 -10.31
C LEU A 89 -5.46 4.13 -9.37
N ARG A 90 -5.30 3.79 -8.09
CA ARG A 90 -4.55 4.60 -7.13
C ARG A 90 -3.07 4.71 -7.50
N MET A 91 -2.42 3.60 -7.86
CA MET A 91 -1.02 3.66 -8.29
C MET A 91 -0.87 4.44 -9.59
N ARG A 92 -1.81 4.27 -10.53
CA ARG A 92 -1.83 5.06 -11.76
C ARG A 92 -1.95 6.56 -11.49
N ALA A 93 -2.86 6.95 -10.60
CA ALA A 93 -3.00 8.36 -10.19
C ALA A 93 -1.71 8.89 -9.56
N PHE A 94 -1.08 8.11 -8.67
CA PHE A 94 0.22 8.46 -8.09
C PHE A 94 1.29 8.71 -9.17
N LEU A 95 1.40 7.85 -10.17
CA LEU A 95 2.36 8.01 -11.26
C LEU A 95 2.09 9.27 -12.10
N MET A 96 0.82 9.58 -12.35
CA MET A 96 0.45 10.80 -13.07
C MET A 96 0.73 12.06 -12.24
N ASP A 97 0.37 12.04 -10.96
CA ASP A 97 0.43 13.22 -10.09
C ASP A 97 1.83 13.49 -9.55
N GLN A 98 2.61 12.47 -9.26
CA GLN A 98 3.92 12.58 -8.63
C GLN A 98 5.07 12.39 -9.64
N ALA A 99 5.06 11.33 -10.43
CA ALA A 99 6.08 11.09 -11.45
C ALA A 99 5.78 11.82 -12.78
N LYS A 100 4.67 12.57 -12.87
CA LYS A 100 4.29 13.41 -14.02
C LYS A 100 4.13 12.65 -15.34
N LEU A 101 3.84 11.35 -15.28
CA LEU A 101 3.59 10.54 -16.47
C LEU A 101 2.24 10.86 -17.09
N ALA A 102 2.16 10.78 -18.41
CA ALA A 102 0.86 10.82 -19.10
C ALA A 102 0.02 9.57 -18.76
N ALA A 103 -1.29 9.69 -18.86
CA ALA A 103 -2.22 8.63 -18.45
C ALA A 103 -1.97 7.27 -19.13
N HIS A 104 -1.58 7.28 -20.39
CA HIS A 104 -1.27 6.06 -21.14
C HIS A 104 0.10 5.49 -20.76
N GLU A 105 1.09 6.34 -20.47
CA GLU A 105 2.42 5.93 -20.02
C GLU A 105 2.34 5.25 -18.65
N ALA A 106 1.60 5.85 -17.70
CA ALA A 106 1.36 5.26 -16.39
C ALA A 106 0.66 3.89 -16.49
N GLY A 107 -0.33 3.75 -17.39
CA GLY A 107 -1.00 2.48 -17.63
C GLY A 107 -0.06 1.42 -18.23
N MET A 108 0.72 1.77 -19.23
CA MET A 108 1.71 0.87 -19.82
C MET A 108 2.80 0.46 -18.82
N LEU A 109 3.31 1.41 -18.02
CA LEU A 109 4.31 1.14 -16.99
C LEU A 109 3.80 0.11 -15.97
N LEU A 110 2.58 0.27 -15.48
CA LEU A 110 1.98 -0.69 -14.56
C LEU A 110 1.79 -2.07 -15.18
N SER A 111 1.50 -2.15 -16.47
CA SER A 111 1.39 -3.43 -17.18
C SER A 111 2.73 -4.14 -17.35
N LEU A 112 3.83 -3.39 -17.46
CA LEU A 112 5.16 -3.93 -17.71
C LEU A 112 5.96 -4.22 -16.43
N ALA A 113 5.73 -3.44 -15.36
CA ALA A 113 6.57 -3.46 -14.17
C ALA A 113 5.78 -3.46 -12.85
N GLY A 114 4.47 -3.29 -12.88
CA GLY A 114 3.61 -3.31 -11.70
C GLY A 114 3.16 -4.73 -11.36
N ASP A 115 3.20 -5.07 -10.06
CA ASP A 115 2.68 -6.33 -9.54
C ASP A 115 1.40 -6.10 -8.75
N LEU A 116 0.28 -6.63 -9.26
CA LEU A 116 -0.97 -6.65 -8.53
C LEU A 116 -1.00 -7.85 -7.58
N ARG A 117 -1.19 -7.60 -6.28
CA ARG A 117 -1.16 -8.62 -5.23
C ARG A 117 -2.39 -8.53 -4.35
N ILE A 118 -2.85 -9.68 -3.87
CA ILE A 118 -3.94 -9.78 -2.89
C ILE A 118 -3.32 -9.78 -1.50
N CYS A 119 -3.66 -8.78 -0.67
CA CYS A 119 -3.21 -8.74 0.72
C CYS A 119 -3.97 -9.76 1.56
N GLN A 120 -5.30 -9.68 1.53
CA GLN A 120 -6.21 -10.65 2.11
C GLN A 120 -7.51 -10.74 1.28
N ALA A 121 -8.16 -11.90 1.28
CA ALA A 121 -9.38 -12.18 0.52
C ALA A 121 -10.51 -12.75 1.40
N VAL A 122 -10.43 -12.58 2.70
CA VAL A 122 -11.25 -13.29 3.69
C VAL A 122 -12.12 -12.37 4.54
N ASP A 123 -11.74 -11.13 4.72
CA ASP A 123 -12.53 -10.12 5.43
C ASP A 123 -13.74 -9.65 4.60
N PRO A 124 -14.74 -8.98 5.24
CA PRO A 124 -15.83 -8.37 4.49
C PRO A 124 -15.34 -7.48 3.35
N ASN A 125 -14.33 -6.64 3.59
CA ASN A 125 -13.63 -5.89 2.55
C ASN A 125 -12.31 -6.57 2.20
N LYS A 126 -12.19 -7.09 0.98
CA LYS A 126 -10.97 -7.67 0.44
C LYS A 126 -9.95 -6.56 0.19
N THR A 127 -8.69 -6.84 0.41
CA THR A 127 -7.61 -5.85 0.24
C THR A 127 -6.63 -6.28 -0.83
N CYS A 128 -6.39 -5.41 -1.79
CA CYS A 128 -5.36 -5.56 -2.81
C CYS A 128 -4.33 -4.43 -2.71
N ARG A 129 -3.14 -4.70 -3.23
CA ARG A 129 -2.11 -3.69 -3.43
C ARG A 129 -1.51 -3.79 -4.82
N MET A 130 -1.20 -2.65 -5.40
CA MET A 130 -0.38 -2.54 -6.60
C MET A 130 1.02 -2.15 -6.17
N GLU A 131 1.99 -3.04 -6.39
CA GLU A 131 3.41 -2.83 -6.07
C GLU A 131 4.15 -2.32 -7.30
N LEU A 132 5.08 -1.36 -7.09
CA LEU A 132 6.00 -0.91 -8.13
C LEU A 132 7.41 -0.79 -7.53
N PRO A 133 8.46 -1.33 -8.18
CA PRO A 133 9.83 -1.18 -7.69
C PRO A 133 10.26 0.28 -7.59
N LEU A 134 10.94 0.66 -6.50
CA LEU A 134 11.46 2.03 -6.32
C LEU A 134 12.51 2.41 -7.37
N SER A 135 13.23 1.43 -7.94
CA SER A 135 14.14 1.68 -9.06
C SER A 135 13.42 2.30 -10.27
N ILE A 136 12.24 1.76 -10.61
CA ILE A 136 11.40 2.26 -11.70
C ILE A 136 10.94 3.70 -11.42
N LEU A 137 10.56 4.01 -10.17
CA LEU A 137 10.18 5.38 -9.81
C LEU A 137 11.35 6.35 -9.95
N ARG A 138 12.57 5.95 -9.54
CA ARG A 138 13.78 6.75 -9.73
C ARG A 138 14.08 6.98 -11.21
N ASP A 139 13.93 5.95 -12.05
CA ASP A 139 14.09 6.08 -13.50
C ASP A 139 13.06 7.05 -14.12
N CYS A 140 11.88 7.16 -13.51
CA CYS A 140 10.87 8.17 -13.84
C CYS A 140 11.12 9.55 -13.20
N GLY A 141 12.23 9.73 -12.47
CA GLY A 141 12.61 11.00 -11.84
C GLY A 141 11.89 11.30 -10.52
N TYR A 142 11.31 10.28 -9.87
CA TYR A 142 10.64 10.44 -8.58
C TYR A 142 11.36 9.69 -7.46
N GLU A 143 11.62 10.39 -6.35
CA GLU A 143 12.13 9.81 -5.10
C GLU A 143 11.22 10.23 -3.94
N PHE A 144 11.02 9.31 -3.01
CA PHE A 144 10.35 9.61 -1.74
C PHE A 144 11.26 10.47 -0.87
N PRO A 145 10.69 11.47 -0.17
CA PRO A 145 11.43 12.34 0.74
C PRO A 145 11.97 11.64 1.98
#